data_100fb1dd2b61a5e2a03d70372c4860a0
#
_entry.id   100fb1dd2b61a5e2a03d70372c4860a0
#
_cell.length_a   1.000
_cell.length_b   1.000
_cell.length_c   1.000
_cell.angle_alpha   90.00
_cell.angle_beta   90.00
_cell.angle_gamma   90.00
#
_symmetry.space_group_name_H-M   'P 1'
#
loop_
_entity.id
_entity.type
_entity.pdbx_description
1 polymer ?
#
loop_
_entity_poly.entity_id
_entity_poly.type
_entity_poly.pdbx_seq_one_letter_code
_entity_poly.pdbx_strand_id
1 'polypeptide(L)' 'MAEFKKSEINIEVLLDENRVPEALFWSAEDGDVYREEAKAMLLSMWDSKANETLRIDLW' A
#
# COMPACT_ATOMS: atom_id res chain seq x y z
N MET A 1 -21.78 12.02 -19.47
CA MET A 1 -21.27 11.82 -18.10
C MET A 1 -20.11 10.82 -18.12
N ALA A 2 -19.02 11.16 -17.50
CA ALA A 2 -17.88 10.27 -17.47
C ALA A 2 -18.09 9.16 -16.46
N GLU A 3 -17.76 7.94 -16.86
CA GLU A 3 -17.77 6.81 -15.96
C GLU A 3 -16.34 6.53 -15.50
N PHE A 4 -16.17 6.39 -14.21
CA PHE A 4 -14.87 6.08 -13.65
C PHE A 4 -14.82 4.61 -13.24
N LYS A 5 -13.78 3.94 -13.70
CA LYS A 5 -13.51 2.60 -13.25
C LYS A 5 -12.62 2.70 -12.02
N LYS A 6 -12.91 1.86 -11.07
CA LYS A 6 -12.21 1.87 -9.80
C LYS A 6 -11.24 0.71 -9.73
N SER A 7 -10.02 1.00 -9.33
CA SER A 7 -9.02 -0.01 -9.08
C SER A 7 -8.53 0.15 -7.65
N GLU A 8 -8.40 -0.96 -6.96
CA GLU A 8 -7.99 -0.94 -5.56
C GLU A 8 -6.71 -1.72 -5.36
N ILE A 9 -5.85 -1.18 -4.52
CA ILE A 9 -4.66 -1.86 -4.03
C ILE A 9 -4.78 -1.94 -2.53
N ASN A 10 -4.69 -3.14 -2.00
CA ASN A 10 -4.76 -3.37 -0.56
C ASN A 10 -3.40 -3.80 -0.04
N ILE A 11 -2.98 -3.18 1.04
CA ILE A 11 -1.71 -3.49 1.67
C ILE A 11 -1.98 -3.83 3.12
N GLU A 12 -1.54 -5.03 3.53
CA GLU A 12 -1.65 -5.45 4.91
C GLU A 12 -0.26 -5.50 5.53
N VAL A 13 -0.12 -4.86 6.68
CA VAL A 13 1.12 -4.90 7.45
C VAL A 13 0.82 -5.59 8.75
N LEU A 14 1.44 -6.74 8.96
CA LEU A 14 1.28 -7.48 10.21
C LEU A 14 2.37 -7.06 11.17
N LEU A 15 1.95 -6.63 12.35
CA LEU A 15 2.87 -6.13 13.37
C LEU A 15 2.98 -7.14 14.51
N ASP A 16 4.15 -7.18 15.13
CA ASP A 16 4.33 -7.99 16.33
C ASP A 16 3.85 -7.22 17.58
N GLU A 17 4.13 -7.77 18.75
CA GLU A 17 3.72 -7.17 20.02
C GLU A 17 4.31 -5.77 20.23
N ASN A 18 5.45 -5.50 19.64
CA ASN A 18 6.14 -4.23 19.76
C ASN A 18 5.85 -3.29 18.61
N ARG A 19 4.87 -3.63 17.78
CA ARG A 19 4.49 -2.87 16.58
C ARG A 19 5.60 -2.82 15.54
N VAL A 20 6.42 -3.85 15.51
CA VAL A 20 7.44 -3.98 14.47
C VAL A 20 6.84 -4.80 13.32
N PRO A 21 6.96 -4.35 12.08
CA PRO A 21 6.42 -5.11 10.96
C PRO A 21 7.08 -6.46 10.82
N GLU A 22 6.28 -7.52 10.81
CA GLU A 22 6.74 -8.89 10.62
C GLU A 22 6.51 -9.39 9.22
N ALA A 23 5.40 -8.99 8.60
CA ALA A 23 5.03 -9.48 7.29
C ALA A 23 4.24 -8.42 6.54
N LEU A 24 4.38 -8.42 5.24
CA LEU A 24 3.67 -7.54 4.34
C LEU A 24 2.97 -8.39 3.30
N PHE A 25 1.70 -8.16 3.11
CA PHE A 25 0.93 -8.80 2.04
C PHE A 25 0.23 -7.71 1.24
N TRP A 26 0.11 -7.93 -0.05
CA TRP A 26 -0.57 -6.97 -0.90
C TRP A 26 -1.41 -7.67 -1.94
N SER A 27 -2.40 -6.98 -2.41
CA SER A 27 -3.25 -7.46 -3.47
C SER A 27 -3.67 -6.30 -4.36
N ALA A 28 -3.83 -6.59 -5.64
CA ALA A 28 -4.27 -5.62 -6.63
C ALA A 28 -5.18 -6.34 -7.60
N GLU A 29 -6.42 -5.88 -7.67
CA GLU A 29 -7.44 -6.54 -8.50
C GLU A 29 -7.08 -6.55 -9.98
N ASP A 30 -6.61 -5.43 -10.49
CA ASP A 30 -6.29 -5.30 -11.90
C ASP A 30 -5.05 -6.08 -12.31
N GLY A 31 -4.18 -6.37 -11.37
CA GLY A 31 -2.96 -7.12 -11.65
C GLY A 31 -3.05 -8.59 -11.33
N ASP A 32 -4.24 -9.09 -11.00
CA ASP A 32 -4.45 -10.46 -10.56
C ASP A 32 -3.55 -10.87 -9.41
N VAL A 33 -3.21 -9.92 -8.56
CA VAL A 33 -2.39 -10.19 -7.39
C VAL A 33 -3.31 -10.36 -6.19
N TYR A 34 -3.17 -11.49 -5.54
CA TYR A 34 -3.98 -11.80 -4.36
C TYR A 34 -3.10 -12.21 -3.21
N ARG A 35 -3.00 -11.34 -2.23
CA ARG A 35 -2.27 -11.57 -0.99
C ARG A 35 -0.86 -12.12 -1.18
N GLU A 36 -0.11 -11.44 -2.02
CA GLU A 36 1.30 -11.78 -2.21
C GLU A 36 2.13 -11.21 -1.07
N GLU A 37 3.10 -11.98 -0.62
CA GLU A 37 4.01 -11.53 0.43
C GLU A 37 5.11 -10.64 -0.16
N ALA A 38 5.39 -9.55 0.53
CA ALA A 38 6.48 -8.65 0.16
C ALA A 38 7.44 -8.51 1.33
N LYS A 39 8.72 -8.37 1.04
CA LYS A 39 9.73 -8.19 2.09
C LYS A 39 9.99 -6.73 2.42
N ALA A 40 9.69 -5.85 1.51
CA ALA A 40 9.88 -4.43 1.70
C ALA A 40 8.85 -3.67 0.89
N MET A 41 8.55 -2.46 1.32
CA MET A 41 7.60 -1.62 0.64
C MET A 41 8.03 -0.16 0.71
N LEU A 42 7.88 0.52 -0.40
CA LEU A 42 8.04 1.97 -0.48
C LEU A 42 6.75 2.55 -1.04
N LEU A 43 6.16 3.48 -0.32
CA LEU A 43 4.93 4.13 -0.75
C LEU A 43 5.11 5.62 -0.65
N SER A 44 4.83 6.33 -1.73
CA SER A 44 4.89 7.79 -1.77
C SER A 44 3.64 8.35 -2.38
N MET A 45 3.09 9.35 -1.76
CA MET A 45 1.93 10.07 -2.28
C MET A 45 2.17 11.55 -2.19
N TRP A 46 1.87 12.26 -3.26
CA TRP A 46 1.95 13.71 -3.28
C TRP A 46 0.59 14.29 -2.96
N ASP A 47 0.53 15.08 -1.90
CA ASP A 47 -0.68 15.81 -1.55
C ASP A 47 -0.53 17.24 -2.03
N SER A 48 -1.22 17.57 -3.10
CA SER A 48 -1.11 18.90 -3.69
C SER A 48 -1.77 19.98 -2.86
N LYS A 49 -2.71 19.64 -2.02
CA LYS A 49 -3.36 20.61 -1.14
C LYS A 49 -2.47 21.02 0.01
N ALA A 50 -1.83 20.05 0.64
CA ALA A 50 -0.89 20.30 1.72
C ALA A 50 0.51 20.62 1.23
N ASN A 51 0.77 20.41 -0.06
CA ASN A 51 2.07 20.60 -0.66
C ASN A 51 3.13 19.75 0.03
N GLU A 52 2.76 18.52 0.33
CA GLU A 52 3.60 17.59 1.05
C GLU A 52 3.61 16.22 0.38
N THR A 53 4.68 15.47 0.59
CA THR A 53 4.76 14.08 0.17
C THR A 53 4.63 13.18 1.40
N LEU A 54 3.66 12.29 1.36
CA LEU A 54 3.57 11.24 2.37
C LEU A 54 4.40 10.07 1.88
N ARG A 55 5.29 9.62 2.72
CA ARG A 55 6.18 8.52 2.38
C ARG A 55 6.21 7.49 3.50
N ILE A 56 6.07 6.24 3.12
CA ILE A 56 6.12 5.12 4.04
C ILE A 56 7.17 4.13 3.53
N ASP A 57 8.14 3.84 4.36
CA ASP A 57 9.19 2.87 4.06
C ASP A 57 9.11 1.74 5.07
N LEU A 58 8.95 0.51 4.59
CA LEU A 58 8.92 -0.67 5.43
C LEU A 58 9.90 -1.70 4.87
N TRP A 59 10.78 -2.18 5.73
CA TRP A 59 11.83 -3.14 5.36
C TRP A 59 11.65 -4.47 6.08
#